data_1a4f0d9d1961e945f9da7dcbadf0926a
#
_entry.id   1a4f0d9d1961e945f9da7dcbadf0926a
#
_cell.length_a   1.000
_cell.length_b   1.000
_cell.length_c   1.000
_cell.angle_alpha   90.00
_cell.angle_beta   90.00
_cell.angle_gamma   90.00
#
_symmetry.space_group_name_H-M   'P 1'
#
loop_
_entity.id
_entity.type
_entity.pdbx_description
1 polymer ?
#
loop_
_entity_poly.entity_id
_entity_poly.type
_entity_poly.pdbx_seq_one_letter_code
_entity_poly.pdbx_strand_id
1 'polypeptide(L)'
;VSGTLYGLGVGPGDPELLTLKAVRILRTVPVIAYPAPLEGDGLARRIVAAHLPGGQTEIVLRMAFDPTQPPPEAAYDRGAAEIAAQLDDGRDVAVLCEGDPLFFGSFAYVLERLAGRYPVRVVPGIASPMACAAALARPLSARDERLVIVPATRCEDDLAATLAQCEAAVVMKLGRHLAKVRRVLERLDLAAGAQIVAWASHAEQKIMTLDEAERDGVPYFSLVVTRRTSR
;
A
#
# COMPACT_ATOMS: atom_id res chain seq x y z
N VAL A 1 -25.82 19.36 7.28
CA VAL A 1 -25.42 18.28 6.35
C VAL A 1 -24.00 17.89 6.73
N SER A 2 -23.76 16.62 7.00
CA SER A 2 -22.43 16.13 7.33
C SER A 2 -21.47 16.24 6.14
N GLY A 3 -20.16 16.33 6.43
CA GLY A 3 -19.11 16.27 5.42
C GLY A 3 -19.00 14.90 4.76
N THR A 4 -18.22 14.84 3.68
CA THR A 4 -17.92 13.61 2.94
C THR A 4 -16.56 13.04 3.37
N LEU A 5 -16.52 11.75 3.65
CA LEU A 5 -15.29 10.98 3.89
C LEU A 5 -14.72 10.50 2.54
N TYR A 6 -13.52 10.94 2.20
CA TYR A 6 -12.80 10.46 1.03
C TYR A 6 -11.71 9.45 1.44
N GLY A 7 -11.72 8.25 0.87
CA GLY A 7 -10.54 7.38 0.83
C GLY A 7 -9.72 7.74 -0.40
N LEU A 8 -8.53 8.31 -0.22
CA LEU A 8 -7.77 8.89 -1.32
C LEU A 8 -6.47 8.12 -1.57
N GLY A 9 -6.40 7.40 -2.68
CA GLY A 9 -5.17 6.75 -3.14
C GLY A 9 -4.16 7.78 -3.62
N VAL A 10 -2.98 7.79 -3.00
CA VAL A 10 -1.92 8.74 -3.34
C VAL A 10 -0.81 8.13 -4.18
N GLY A 11 -1.01 6.91 -4.67
CA GLY A 11 -0.02 6.23 -5.48
C GLY A 11 1.13 5.63 -4.66
N PRO A 12 2.08 4.96 -5.33
CA PRO A 12 3.08 4.12 -4.68
C PRO A 12 4.32 4.87 -4.18
N GLY A 13 4.49 6.16 -4.55
CA GLY A 13 5.68 6.93 -4.15
C GLY A 13 5.93 8.20 -4.95
N ASP A 14 5.91 8.09 -6.28
CA ASP A 14 6.09 9.22 -7.18
C ASP A 14 4.85 10.14 -7.17
N PRO A 15 4.97 11.45 -6.84
CA PRO A 15 3.87 12.40 -6.88
C PRO A 15 3.20 12.52 -8.26
N GLU A 16 3.87 12.26 -9.35
CA GLU A 16 3.32 12.31 -10.70
C GLU A 16 2.38 11.11 -11.00
N LEU A 17 2.39 10.09 -10.14
CA LEU A 17 1.47 8.95 -10.22
C LEU A 17 0.16 9.17 -9.45
N LEU A 18 -0.07 10.37 -8.92
CA LEU A 18 -1.37 10.78 -8.41
C LEU A 18 -2.39 10.89 -9.55
N THR A 19 -3.60 10.42 -9.29
CA THR A 19 -4.68 10.64 -10.27
C THR A 19 -5.10 12.12 -10.28
N LEU A 20 -5.49 12.65 -11.44
CA LEU A 20 -6.01 14.01 -11.55
C LEU A 20 -7.19 14.27 -10.59
N LYS A 21 -8.00 13.24 -10.33
CA LYS A 21 -9.11 13.30 -9.38
C LYS A 21 -8.61 13.46 -7.94
N ALA A 22 -7.56 12.74 -7.55
CA ALA A 22 -6.93 12.86 -6.25
C ALA A 22 -6.37 14.27 -6.04
N VAL A 23 -5.62 14.79 -7.00
CA VAL A 23 -5.06 16.15 -6.96
C VAL A 23 -6.16 17.22 -6.81
N ARG A 24 -7.26 17.08 -7.56
CA ARG A 24 -8.38 18.02 -7.45
C ARG A 24 -9.01 18.03 -6.07
N ILE A 25 -9.20 16.86 -5.45
CA ILE A 25 -9.76 16.75 -4.09
C ILE A 25 -8.77 17.32 -3.07
N LEU A 26 -7.49 16.98 -3.15
CA LEU A 26 -6.44 17.50 -2.27
C LEU A 26 -6.41 19.03 -2.23
N ARG A 27 -6.67 19.68 -3.36
CA ARG A 27 -6.68 21.15 -3.46
C ARG A 27 -7.91 21.81 -2.85
N THR A 28 -8.97 21.08 -2.60
CA THR A 28 -10.25 21.64 -2.16
C THR A 28 -10.70 21.15 -0.78
N VAL A 29 -10.26 19.97 -0.36
CA VAL A 29 -10.67 19.41 0.91
C VAL A 29 -10.06 20.20 2.08
N PRO A 30 -10.87 20.59 3.10
CA PRO A 30 -10.38 21.39 4.22
C PRO A 30 -9.59 20.56 5.25
N VAL A 31 -9.74 19.24 5.25
CA VAL A 31 -9.11 18.35 6.24
C VAL A 31 -8.48 17.17 5.53
N ILE A 32 -7.23 16.86 5.86
CA ILE A 32 -6.57 15.61 5.47
C ILE A 32 -6.25 14.78 6.70
N ALA A 33 -6.32 13.46 6.56
CA ALA A 33 -5.96 12.51 7.60
C ALA A 33 -5.01 11.45 7.03
N TYR A 34 -4.04 10.98 7.80
CA TYR A 34 -3.07 9.99 7.32
C TYR A 34 -2.37 9.26 8.46
N PRO A 35 -1.98 7.99 8.26
CA PRO A 35 -1.14 7.28 9.21
C PRO A 35 0.29 7.82 9.18
N ALA A 36 0.90 7.91 10.36
CA ALA A 36 2.29 8.31 10.51
C ALA A 36 2.98 7.52 11.64
N PRO A 37 4.31 7.36 11.59
CA PRO A 37 5.06 6.82 12.72
C PRO A 37 4.91 7.72 13.96
N LEU A 38 5.32 7.23 15.13
CA LEU A 38 5.26 8.02 16.36
C LEU A 38 6.03 9.33 16.23
N GLU A 39 7.13 9.31 15.48
CA GLU A 39 7.95 10.48 15.15
C GLU A 39 8.10 10.62 13.63
N GLY A 40 8.13 11.85 13.14
CA GLY A 40 8.29 12.21 11.73
C GLY A 40 6.97 12.24 10.94
N ASP A 41 7.09 12.41 9.63
CA ASP A 41 5.96 12.56 8.70
C ASP A 41 5.50 11.21 8.15
N GLY A 42 4.19 11.09 7.93
CA GLY A 42 3.61 9.96 7.22
C GLY A 42 4.05 9.93 5.74
N LEU A 43 4.27 8.72 5.21
CA LEU A 43 4.68 8.55 3.80
C LEU A 43 3.63 9.12 2.84
N ALA A 44 2.34 8.81 3.05
CA ALA A 44 1.26 9.35 2.22
C ALA A 44 1.25 10.89 2.19
N ARG A 45 1.52 11.53 3.34
CA ARG A 45 1.62 12.99 3.45
C ARG A 45 2.80 13.55 2.63
N ARG A 46 3.95 12.88 2.66
CA ARG A 46 5.13 13.28 1.87
C ARG A 46 4.87 13.19 0.37
N ILE A 47 4.22 12.12 -0.09
CA ILE A 47 3.88 11.93 -1.52
C ILE A 47 3.06 13.11 -2.04
N VAL A 48 2.09 13.59 -1.27
CA VAL A 48 1.18 14.67 -1.72
C VAL A 48 1.68 16.07 -1.43
N ALA A 49 2.83 16.24 -0.79
CA ALA A 49 3.29 17.53 -0.24
C ALA A 49 3.25 18.67 -1.27
N ALA A 50 3.69 18.42 -2.50
CA ALA A 50 3.71 19.42 -3.58
C ALA A 50 2.32 19.80 -4.13
N HIS A 51 1.29 19.02 -3.79
CA HIS A 51 -0.08 19.23 -4.29
C HIS A 51 -1.03 19.85 -3.26
N LEU A 52 -0.58 19.99 -2.01
CA LEU A 52 -1.38 20.60 -0.94
C LEU A 52 -1.32 22.11 -1.04
N PRO A 53 -2.48 22.81 -0.97
CA PRO A 53 -2.53 24.27 -1.03
C PRO A 53 -1.99 24.94 0.24
N GLY A 54 -1.87 24.18 1.34
CA GLY A 54 -1.56 24.69 2.67
C GLY A 54 -2.81 25.14 3.45
N GLY A 55 -2.65 25.32 4.75
CA GLY A 55 -3.73 25.77 5.66
C GLY A 55 -4.83 24.73 5.95
N GLN A 56 -4.68 23.51 5.46
CA GLN A 56 -5.59 22.41 5.77
C GLN A 56 -5.38 21.94 7.22
N THR A 57 -6.45 21.47 7.86
CA THR A 57 -6.34 20.75 9.12
C THR A 57 -5.77 19.36 8.85
N GLU A 58 -4.73 18.98 9.60
CA GLU A 58 -4.11 17.66 9.47
C GLU A 58 -4.43 16.78 10.68
N ILE A 59 -5.06 15.64 10.47
CA ILE A 59 -5.31 14.60 11.49
C ILE A 59 -4.28 13.51 11.29
N VAL A 60 -3.35 13.39 12.23
CA VAL A 60 -2.24 12.44 12.13
C VAL A 60 -2.52 11.21 13.00
N LEU A 61 -2.77 10.08 12.35
CA LEU A 61 -2.97 8.80 13.03
C LEU A 61 -1.61 8.23 13.44
N ARG A 62 -1.11 8.68 14.61
CA ARG A 62 0.19 8.26 15.15
C ARG A 62 0.14 6.83 15.65
N MET A 63 1.05 5.99 15.14
CA MET A 63 1.13 4.59 15.54
C MET A 63 2.56 4.05 15.43
N ALA A 64 2.86 3.04 16.27
CA ALA A 64 4.07 2.25 16.08
C ALA A 64 3.87 1.33 14.85
N PHE A 65 4.73 1.45 13.86
CA PHE A 65 4.76 0.51 12.74
C PHE A 65 5.60 -0.70 13.14
N ASP A 66 4.96 -1.67 13.80
CA ASP A 66 5.55 -2.97 14.07
C ASP A 66 4.99 -3.98 13.06
N PRO A 67 5.78 -4.43 12.08
CA PRO A 67 5.33 -5.41 11.09
C PRO A 67 5.04 -6.78 11.71
N THR A 68 5.29 -6.96 13.01
CA THR A 68 5.03 -8.21 13.74
C THR A 68 3.66 -8.23 14.40
N GLN A 69 3.05 -7.08 14.58
CA GLN A 69 1.77 -6.90 15.26
C GLN A 69 0.68 -6.48 14.26
N PRO A 70 -0.58 -6.81 14.54
CA PRO A 70 -1.70 -6.20 13.83
C PRO A 70 -1.67 -4.67 14.02
N PRO A 71 -2.27 -3.90 13.11
CA PRO A 71 -2.38 -2.45 13.27
C PRO A 71 -3.02 -2.10 14.61
N PRO A 72 -2.51 -1.07 15.31
CA PRO A 72 -3.01 -0.73 16.64
C PRO A 72 -4.43 -0.16 16.55
N GLU A 73 -5.43 -0.94 16.92
CA GLU A 73 -6.86 -0.61 16.91
C GLU A 73 -7.13 0.75 17.57
N ALA A 74 -6.53 0.98 18.75
CA ALA A 74 -6.70 2.23 19.51
C ALA A 74 -6.25 3.48 18.74
N ALA A 75 -5.28 3.38 17.82
CA ALA A 75 -4.86 4.51 17.00
C ALA A 75 -5.92 4.84 15.94
N TYR A 76 -6.50 3.80 15.34
CA TYR A 76 -7.61 3.98 14.39
C TYR A 76 -8.89 4.43 15.06
N ASP A 77 -9.18 3.97 16.29
CA ASP A 77 -10.34 4.44 17.07
C ASP A 77 -10.25 5.94 17.36
N ARG A 78 -9.10 6.42 17.84
CA ARG A 78 -8.87 7.86 18.06
C ARG A 78 -8.95 8.65 16.76
N GLY A 79 -8.23 8.20 15.70
CA GLY A 79 -8.26 8.88 14.41
C GLY A 79 -9.66 8.94 13.80
N ALA A 80 -10.44 7.86 13.90
CA ALA A 80 -11.82 7.85 13.44
C ALA A 80 -12.73 8.81 14.25
N ALA A 81 -12.52 8.94 15.54
CA ALA A 81 -13.26 9.91 16.36
C ALA A 81 -12.94 11.37 15.97
N GLU A 82 -11.66 11.68 15.71
CA GLU A 82 -11.24 13.01 15.24
C GLU A 82 -11.80 13.32 13.84
N ILE A 83 -11.77 12.33 12.94
CA ILE A 83 -12.35 12.43 11.59
C ILE A 83 -13.86 12.65 11.68
N ALA A 84 -14.55 11.88 12.54
CA ALA A 84 -15.99 12.00 12.76
C ALA A 84 -16.38 13.42 13.22
N ALA A 85 -15.64 14.01 14.13
CA ALA A 85 -15.90 15.37 14.61
C ALA A 85 -15.85 16.40 13.45
N GLN A 86 -14.89 16.27 12.52
CA GLN A 86 -14.83 17.16 11.36
C GLN A 86 -16.01 16.94 10.38
N LEU A 87 -16.37 15.67 10.17
CA LEU A 87 -17.51 15.32 9.32
C LEU A 87 -18.84 15.81 9.91
N ASP A 88 -19.02 15.73 11.23
CA ASP A 88 -20.21 16.25 11.96
C ASP A 88 -20.30 17.78 11.83
N ASP A 89 -19.17 18.48 11.78
CA ASP A 89 -19.10 19.92 11.50
C ASP A 89 -19.34 20.29 10.02
N GLY A 90 -19.68 19.32 9.17
CA GLY A 90 -19.93 19.52 7.75
C GLY A 90 -18.67 19.67 6.90
N ARG A 91 -17.49 19.37 7.44
CA ARG A 91 -16.21 19.48 6.73
C ARG A 91 -15.86 18.16 6.05
N ASP A 92 -15.50 18.22 4.77
CA ASP A 92 -15.00 17.07 4.04
C ASP A 92 -13.61 16.65 4.55
N VAL A 93 -13.38 15.34 4.67
CA VAL A 93 -12.10 14.79 5.12
C VAL A 93 -11.54 13.82 4.08
N ALA A 94 -10.29 14.01 3.65
CA ALA A 94 -9.57 13.05 2.80
C ALA A 94 -8.57 12.25 3.62
N VAL A 95 -8.79 10.94 3.72
CA VAL A 95 -7.85 9.98 4.31
C VAL A 95 -6.89 9.51 3.24
N LEU A 96 -5.61 9.85 3.39
CA LEU A 96 -4.55 9.55 2.43
C LEU A 96 -4.03 8.13 2.64
N CYS A 97 -3.91 7.36 1.55
CA CYS A 97 -3.37 6.00 1.58
C CYS A 97 -2.32 5.81 0.50
N GLU A 98 -1.14 5.31 0.88
CA GLU A 98 -0.16 4.85 -0.09
C GLU A 98 -0.78 3.80 -1.01
N GLY A 99 -0.48 3.88 -2.30
CA GLY A 99 -1.08 3.01 -3.31
C GLY A 99 -2.57 3.28 -3.48
N ASP A 100 -3.39 2.26 -3.21
CA ASP A 100 -4.85 2.28 -3.32
C ASP A 100 -5.51 2.10 -1.94
N PRO A 101 -6.58 2.85 -1.61
CA PRO A 101 -7.21 2.83 -0.29
C PRO A 101 -7.81 1.48 0.13
N LEU A 102 -8.26 0.67 -0.84
CA LEU A 102 -8.93 -0.60 -0.60
C LEU A 102 -8.07 -1.83 -0.94
N PHE A 103 -6.83 -1.61 -1.39
CA PHE A 103 -5.89 -2.67 -1.70
C PHE A 103 -4.78 -2.76 -0.63
N PHE A 104 -5.00 -3.52 0.42
CA PHE A 104 -4.14 -3.59 1.62
C PHE A 104 -3.89 -2.22 2.29
N GLY A 105 -4.73 -1.25 1.99
CA GLY A 105 -4.61 0.13 2.46
C GLY A 105 -5.18 0.33 3.86
N SER A 106 -4.62 1.29 4.58
CA SER A 106 -5.03 1.67 5.94
C SER A 106 -6.43 2.31 6.01
N PHE A 107 -6.95 2.80 4.89
CA PHE A 107 -8.31 3.36 4.84
C PHE A 107 -9.39 2.34 5.21
N ALA A 108 -9.18 1.05 4.97
CA ALA A 108 -10.13 0.01 5.33
C ALA A 108 -10.52 0.06 6.82
N TYR A 109 -9.54 0.31 7.70
CA TYR A 109 -9.78 0.42 9.16
C TYR A 109 -10.59 1.65 9.56
N VAL A 110 -10.42 2.77 8.84
CA VAL A 110 -11.22 3.99 9.04
C VAL A 110 -12.62 3.77 8.48
N LEU A 111 -12.72 3.15 7.30
CA LEU A 111 -13.99 2.85 6.65
C LEU A 111 -14.87 1.95 7.52
N GLU A 112 -14.33 0.90 8.11
CA GLU A 112 -15.07 -0.01 9.01
C GLU A 112 -15.73 0.73 10.19
N ARG A 113 -15.08 1.80 10.69
CA ARG A 113 -15.56 2.59 11.83
C ARG A 113 -16.59 3.66 11.46
N LEU A 114 -16.50 4.18 10.24
CA LEU A 114 -17.28 5.35 9.82
C LEU A 114 -18.32 5.06 8.73
N ALA A 115 -18.24 3.92 8.04
CA ALA A 115 -19.23 3.53 7.04
C ALA A 115 -20.64 3.47 7.63
N GLY A 116 -21.62 3.91 6.84
CA GLY A 116 -23.03 3.97 7.26
C GLY A 116 -23.40 5.21 8.12
N ARG A 117 -22.41 5.96 8.63
CA ARG A 117 -22.65 7.21 9.35
C ARG A 117 -22.52 8.45 8.47
N TYR A 118 -21.62 8.38 7.48
CA TYR A 118 -21.28 9.51 6.61
C TYR A 118 -21.29 9.12 5.14
N PRO A 119 -21.49 10.07 4.21
CA PRO A 119 -21.24 9.84 2.78
C PRO A 119 -19.77 9.48 2.57
N VAL A 120 -19.51 8.36 1.86
CA VAL A 120 -18.15 7.88 1.56
C VAL A 120 -17.89 7.93 0.06
N ARG A 121 -16.72 8.41 -0.33
CA ARG A 121 -16.23 8.35 -1.70
C ARG A 121 -14.80 7.84 -1.72
N VAL A 122 -14.53 6.82 -2.53
CA VAL A 122 -13.19 6.26 -2.71
C VAL A 122 -12.63 6.70 -4.06
N VAL A 123 -11.41 7.18 -4.05
CA VAL A 123 -10.65 7.52 -5.25
C VAL A 123 -9.50 6.51 -5.36
N PRO A 124 -9.54 5.62 -6.35
CA PRO A 124 -8.48 4.64 -6.55
C PRO A 124 -7.12 5.30 -6.77
N GLY A 125 -6.07 4.61 -6.35
CA GLY A 125 -4.69 4.97 -6.61
C GLY A 125 -3.94 3.86 -7.34
N ILE A 126 -2.76 4.16 -7.88
CA ILE A 126 -1.88 3.15 -8.46
C ILE A 126 -1.32 2.31 -7.32
N ALA A 127 -1.67 1.03 -7.28
CA ALA A 127 -1.16 0.12 -6.27
C ALA A 127 0.30 -0.29 -6.55
N SER A 128 1.06 -0.60 -5.50
CA SER A 128 2.48 -0.95 -5.59
C SER A 128 2.80 -2.12 -6.54
N PRO A 129 1.98 -3.17 -6.73
CA PRO A 129 2.26 -4.19 -7.75
C PRO A 129 2.37 -3.63 -9.16
N MET A 130 1.53 -2.64 -9.53
CA MET A 130 1.56 -2.00 -10.84
C MET A 130 2.83 -1.15 -11.01
N ALA A 131 3.26 -0.45 -9.98
CA ALA A 131 4.53 0.27 -9.99
C ALA A 131 5.73 -0.68 -10.12
N CYS A 132 5.69 -1.84 -9.44
CA CYS A 132 6.72 -2.87 -9.61
C CYS A 132 6.78 -3.40 -11.05
N ALA A 133 5.64 -3.66 -11.67
CA ALA A 133 5.59 -4.09 -13.07
C ALA A 133 6.20 -3.06 -14.02
N ALA A 134 5.89 -1.78 -13.78
CA ALA A 134 6.45 -0.67 -14.56
C ALA A 134 7.97 -0.54 -14.36
N ALA A 135 8.46 -0.63 -13.11
CA ALA A 135 9.87 -0.59 -12.79
C ALA A 135 10.66 -1.74 -13.46
N LEU A 136 10.04 -2.92 -13.56
CA LEU A 136 10.62 -4.10 -14.21
C LEU A 136 10.44 -4.11 -15.73
N ALA A 137 9.68 -3.17 -16.30
CA ALA A 137 9.23 -3.19 -17.70
C ALA A 137 8.66 -4.58 -18.09
N ARG A 138 7.89 -5.20 -17.19
CA ARG A 138 7.43 -6.57 -17.30
C ARG A 138 5.96 -6.69 -16.88
N PRO A 139 5.09 -7.32 -17.70
CA PRO A 139 3.70 -7.53 -17.31
C PRO A 139 3.61 -8.45 -16.08
N LEU A 140 2.68 -8.16 -15.17
CA LEU A 140 2.39 -9.02 -14.01
C LEU A 140 1.80 -10.36 -14.47
N SER A 141 0.91 -10.32 -15.46
CA SER A 141 0.33 -11.49 -16.10
C SER A 141 -0.04 -11.15 -17.54
N ALA A 142 -0.22 -12.14 -18.38
CA ALA A 142 -0.63 -11.98 -19.76
C ALA A 142 -1.62 -13.09 -20.19
N ARG A 143 -2.49 -12.77 -21.13
CA ARG A 143 -3.50 -13.70 -21.67
C ARG A 143 -4.36 -14.33 -20.57
N ASP A 144 -4.34 -15.65 -20.46
CA ASP A 144 -5.13 -16.49 -19.53
C ASP A 144 -4.36 -16.89 -18.26
N GLU A 145 -3.19 -16.27 -18.00
CA GLU A 145 -2.42 -16.54 -16.80
C GLU A 145 -3.13 -16.08 -15.54
N ARG A 146 -3.13 -16.94 -14.54
CA ARG A 146 -3.64 -16.61 -13.20
C ARG A 146 -2.59 -15.82 -12.45
N LEU A 147 -2.94 -14.60 -12.04
CA LEU A 147 -2.15 -13.76 -11.16
C LEU A 147 -2.64 -13.91 -9.71
N VAL A 148 -1.74 -14.24 -8.83
CA VAL A 148 -2.00 -14.26 -7.38
C VAL A 148 -1.24 -13.13 -6.70
N ILE A 149 -1.92 -12.38 -5.84
CA ILE A 149 -1.29 -11.38 -4.96
C ILE A 149 -1.51 -11.83 -3.52
N VAL A 150 -0.42 -12.10 -2.80
CA VAL A 150 -0.47 -12.69 -1.47
C VAL A 150 0.50 -12.01 -0.50
N PRO A 151 0.12 -11.82 0.79
CA PRO A 151 1.04 -11.29 1.78
C PRO A 151 1.99 -12.37 2.29
N ALA A 152 3.29 -12.05 2.40
CA ALA A 152 4.32 -12.94 2.94
C ALA A 152 4.11 -13.32 4.42
N THR A 153 3.18 -12.68 5.11
CA THR A 153 2.85 -12.97 6.51
C THR A 153 2.15 -14.30 6.72
N ARG A 154 1.59 -14.92 5.67
CA ARG A 154 0.97 -16.24 5.75
C ARG A 154 2.02 -17.33 6.07
N CYS A 155 1.58 -18.47 6.60
CA CYS A 155 2.48 -19.60 6.86
C CYS A 155 3.06 -20.16 5.55
N GLU A 156 4.16 -20.90 5.67
CA GLU A 156 4.91 -21.39 4.51
C GLU A 156 4.10 -22.35 3.64
N ASP A 157 3.33 -23.24 4.26
CA ASP A 157 2.53 -24.25 3.56
C ASP A 157 1.37 -23.61 2.77
N ASP A 158 0.74 -22.58 3.35
CA ASP A 158 -0.34 -21.84 2.69
C ASP A 158 0.20 -21.00 1.53
N LEU A 159 1.37 -20.36 1.69
CA LEU A 159 2.06 -19.69 0.58
C LEU A 159 2.37 -20.67 -0.55
N ALA A 160 2.90 -21.84 -0.22
CA ALA A 160 3.23 -22.85 -1.21
C ALA A 160 1.99 -23.37 -1.94
N ALA A 161 0.93 -23.69 -1.22
CA ALA A 161 -0.32 -24.16 -1.80
C ALA A 161 -0.95 -23.10 -2.74
N THR A 162 -0.90 -21.82 -2.32
CA THR A 162 -1.42 -20.71 -3.08
C THR A 162 -0.59 -20.48 -4.36
N LEU A 163 0.72 -20.41 -4.26
CA LEU A 163 1.62 -20.13 -5.37
C LEU A 163 1.77 -21.30 -6.35
N ALA A 164 1.49 -22.53 -5.92
CA ALA A 164 1.49 -23.69 -6.81
C ALA A 164 0.42 -23.62 -7.90
N GLN A 165 -0.65 -22.86 -7.69
CA GLN A 165 -1.82 -22.79 -8.56
C GLN A 165 -1.81 -21.63 -9.57
N CYS A 166 -0.73 -20.86 -9.63
CA CYS A 166 -0.66 -19.67 -10.49
C CYS A 166 0.56 -19.68 -11.42
N GLU A 167 0.43 -18.98 -12.53
CA GLU A 167 1.49 -18.73 -13.49
C GLU A 167 2.31 -17.47 -13.09
N ALA A 168 1.67 -16.52 -12.42
CA ALA A 168 2.28 -15.27 -11.99
C ALA A 168 1.89 -14.92 -10.56
N ALA A 169 2.81 -14.33 -9.81
CA ALA A 169 2.54 -13.94 -8.44
C ALA A 169 3.25 -12.64 -8.03
N VAL A 170 2.60 -11.91 -7.14
CA VAL A 170 3.20 -10.82 -6.37
C VAL A 170 3.12 -11.17 -4.90
N VAL A 171 4.27 -11.24 -4.23
CA VAL A 171 4.32 -11.46 -2.77
C VAL A 171 4.62 -10.13 -2.09
N MET A 172 3.65 -9.64 -1.32
CA MET A 172 3.72 -8.37 -0.60
C MET A 172 4.16 -8.55 0.85
N LYS A 173 4.52 -7.43 1.52
CA LYS A 173 4.91 -7.41 2.94
C LYS A 173 6.11 -8.34 3.21
N LEU A 174 7.10 -8.28 2.31
CA LEU A 174 8.24 -9.20 2.29
C LEU A 174 9.09 -9.09 3.57
N GLY A 175 9.76 -7.95 3.79
CA GLY A 175 10.57 -7.66 4.98
C GLY A 175 11.28 -8.89 5.55
N ARG A 176 11.06 -9.15 6.85
CA ARG A 176 11.64 -10.31 7.57
C ARG A 176 11.22 -11.70 7.03
N HIS A 177 10.25 -11.76 6.12
CA HIS A 177 9.75 -13.05 5.60
C HIS A 177 10.50 -13.50 4.33
N LEU A 178 11.54 -12.77 3.90
CA LEU A 178 12.29 -13.06 2.67
C LEU A 178 12.78 -14.51 2.61
N ALA A 179 13.44 -15.01 3.64
CA ALA A 179 13.98 -16.36 3.66
C ALA A 179 12.89 -17.44 3.49
N LYS A 180 11.74 -17.26 4.12
CA LYS A 180 10.58 -18.16 3.95
C LYS A 180 10.05 -18.11 2.51
N VAL A 181 9.85 -16.91 1.97
CA VAL A 181 9.36 -16.73 0.60
C VAL A 181 10.33 -17.34 -0.41
N ARG A 182 11.65 -17.15 -0.24
CA ARG A 182 12.68 -17.75 -1.07
C ARG A 182 12.56 -19.27 -1.13
N ARG A 183 12.49 -19.95 0.03
CA ARG A 183 12.32 -21.42 0.06
C ARG A 183 11.09 -21.90 -0.69
N VAL A 184 9.98 -21.18 -0.55
CA VAL A 184 8.74 -21.52 -1.27
C VAL A 184 8.92 -21.36 -2.78
N LEU A 185 9.54 -20.25 -3.23
CA LEU A 185 9.77 -19.99 -4.64
C LEU A 185 10.73 -21.03 -5.26
N GLU A 186 11.80 -21.43 -4.55
CA GLU A 186 12.73 -22.47 -4.98
C GLU A 186 12.02 -23.82 -5.12
N ARG A 187 11.23 -24.21 -4.11
CA ARG A 187 10.44 -25.46 -4.12
C ARG A 187 9.45 -25.55 -5.29
N LEU A 188 8.97 -24.42 -5.77
CA LEU A 188 7.96 -24.32 -6.84
C LEU A 188 8.54 -23.96 -8.23
N ASP A 189 9.87 -23.93 -8.38
CA ASP A 189 10.55 -23.49 -9.60
C ASP A 189 10.16 -22.08 -10.07
N LEU A 190 9.86 -21.18 -9.11
CA LEU A 190 9.51 -19.78 -9.34
C LEU A 190 10.67 -18.82 -9.08
N ALA A 191 11.77 -19.29 -8.47
CA ALA A 191 12.88 -18.45 -8.03
C ALA A 191 13.64 -17.81 -9.21
N ALA A 192 13.86 -18.55 -10.28
CA ALA A 192 14.59 -18.05 -11.47
C ALA A 192 13.89 -16.86 -12.15
N GLY A 193 12.56 -16.80 -12.06
CA GLY A 193 11.76 -15.71 -12.61
C GLY A 193 11.48 -14.56 -11.60
N ALA A 194 11.94 -14.70 -10.36
CA ALA A 194 11.62 -13.77 -9.29
C ALA A 194 12.55 -12.55 -9.28
N GLN A 195 11.96 -11.39 -9.16
CA GLN A 195 12.65 -10.12 -8.90
C GLN A 195 12.02 -9.40 -7.72
N ILE A 196 12.82 -8.71 -6.95
CA ILE A 196 12.38 -7.91 -5.82
C ILE A 196 12.46 -6.44 -6.22
N VAL A 197 11.37 -5.72 -5.99
CA VAL A 197 11.35 -4.27 -6.14
C VAL A 197 11.12 -3.68 -4.75
N ALA A 198 12.08 -2.90 -4.30
CA ALA A 198 11.99 -2.13 -3.08
C ALA A 198 11.72 -0.66 -3.41
N TRP A 199 10.87 0.01 -2.63
CA TRP A 199 10.53 1.42 -2.80
C TRP A 199 10.09 1.78 -4.23
N ALA A 200 9.23 0.94 -4.84
CA ALA A 200 8.76 1.14 -6.21
C ALA A 200 8.24 2.57 -6.42
N SER A 201 8.73 3.22 -7.47
CA SER A 201 8.48 4.61 -7.86
C SER A 201 9.04 5.72 -6.93
N HIS A 202 9.72 5.37 -5.86
CA HIS A 202 10.45 6.34 -5.05
C HIS A 202 11.84 6.63 -5.61
N ALA A 203 12.48 7.71 -5.15
CA ALA A 203 13.87 8.02 -5.52
C ALA A 203 14.86 6.92 -5.08
N GLU A 204 14.53 6.20 -4.01
CA GLU A 204 15.31 5.09 -3.45
C GLU A 204 14.97 3.73 -4.09
N GLN A 205 14.22 3.70 -5.18
CA GLN A 205 13.84 2.45 -5.84
C GLN A 205 15.04 1.57 -6.14
N LYS A 206 14.92 0.29 -5.76
CA LYS A 206 15.92 -0.74 -6.08
C LYS A 206 15.25 -1.97 -6.66
N ILE A 207 15.88 -2.55 -7.68
CA ILE A 207 15.53 -3.85 -8.23
C ILE A 207 16.64 -4.82 -7.84
N MET A 208 16.28 -5.97 -7.30
CA MET A 208 17.22 -6.95 -6.76
C MET A 208 16.80 -8.36 -7.16
N THR A 209 17.78 -9.23 -7.32
CA THR A 209 17.59 -10.68 -7.33
C THR A 209 17.32 -11.20 -5.91
N LEU A 210 16.88 -12.46 -5.79
CA LEU A 210 16.74 -13.10 -4.48
C LEU A 210 18.08 -13.18 -3.72
N ASP A 211 19.20 -13.43 -4.43
CA ASP A 211 20.52 -13.53 -3.81
C ASP A 211 21.04 -12.19 -3.30
N GLU A 212 20.85 -11.11 -4.05
CA GLU A 212 21.17 -9.76 -3.61
C GLU A 212 20.34 -9.35 -2.40
N ALA A 213 19.05 -9.64 -2.41
CA ALA A 213 18.14 -9.34 -1.33
C ALA A 213 18.47 -10.12 -0.05
N GLU A 214 18.92 -11.36 -0.15
CA GLU A 214 19.34 -12.16 1.01
C GLU A 214 20.62 -11.62 1.64
N ARG A 215 21.57 -11.19 0.81
CA ARG A 215 22.84 -10.62 1.27
C ARG A 215 22.67 -9.23 1.91
N ASP A 216 21.88 -8.37 1.28
CA ASP A 216 21.79 -6.94 1.60
C ASP A 216 20.58 -6.61 2.50
N GLY A 217 19.64 -7.56 2.66
CA GLY A 217 18.35 -7.36 3.31
C GLY A 217 17.35 -6.60 2.42
N VAL A 218 16.10 -6.57 2.86
CA VAL A 218 15.03 -5.84 2.16
C VAL A 218 14.23 -4.95 3.11
N PRO A 219 13.88 -3.73 2.73
CA PRO A 219 13.02 -2.87 3.52
C PRO A 219 11.58 -3.40 3.56
N TYR A 220 10.77 -2.84 4.45
CA TYR A 220 9.34 -3.18 4.55
C TYR A 220 8.59 -2.97 3.23
N PHE A 221 8.86 -1.87 2.53
CA PHE A 221 8.26 -1.54 1.24
C PHE A 221 8.96 -2.29 0.09
N SER A 222 8.90 -3.61 0.14
CA SER A 222 9.45 -4.51 -0.88
C SER A 222 8.43 -5.56 -1.29
N LEU A 223 8.40 -5.86 -2.58
CA LEU A 223 7.56 -6.90 -3.15
C LEU A 223 8.42 -7.84 -4.01
N VAL A 224 8.08 -9.14 -3.99
CA VAL A 224 8.56 -10.08 -5.01
C VAL A 224 7.56 -10.11 -6.16
N VAL A 225 8.04 -9.98 -7.36
CA VAL A 225 7.29 -10.25 -8.59
C VAL A 225 7.92 -11.46 -9.26
N THR A 226 7.12 -12.49 -9.50
CA THR A 226 7.57 -13.70 -10.18
C THR A 226 6.57 -14.20 -11.20
N ARG A 227 7.05 -14.90 -12.19
CA ARG A 227 6.24 -15.52 -13.24
C ARG A 227 6.94 -16.79 -13.72
N ARG A 228 6.18 -17.84 -13.93
CA ARG A 228 6.73 -19.05 -14.55
C ARG A 228 7.28 -18.70 -15.93
N THR A 229 8.49 -19.12 -16.19
CA THR A 229 9.03 -19.09 -17.56
C THR A 229 8.23 -20.08 -18.38
N SER A 230 7.54 -19.61 -19.42
CA SER A 230 6.94 -20.50 -20.42
C SER A 230 8.03 -21.42 -20.94
N ARG A 231 7.83 -22.73 -20.80
CA ARG A 231 8.66 -23.71 -21.49
C ARG A 231 8.39 -23.65 -22.98
#